data_83ce917e0d2f9b8fe136aa2077d0553d
#
_entry.id   83ce917e0d2f9b8fe136aa2077d0553d
#
_cell.length_a   1.000
_cell.length_b   1.000
_cell.length_c   1.000
_cell.angle_alpha   90.00
_cell.angle_beta   90.00
_cell.angle_gamma   90.00
#
_symmetry.space_group_name_H-M   'P 1'
#
loop_
_entity.id
_entity.type
_entity.pdbx_description
1 polymer ?
#
loop_
_entity_poly.entity_id
_entity_poly.type
_entity_poly.pdbx_seq_one_letter_code
_entity_poly.pdbx_strand_id
1 'polypeptide(L)'
;ITCLDYSADMMGQAQEKADRLHLKNVTFRQGDVGALPFADGAFDIVLSLNGFHAFPDKEAAYREVFRVLKPGGTFCGCFYVKGEQKRTDWFVRHVYEKTGFFTPPYETAFSLKKRLEKLYATVTLGTVKSMAWFVCRKGLR
;
A
#
# COMPACT_ATOMS: atom_id res chain seq x y z
N ILE A 1 5.28 9.70 -12.95
CA ILE A 1 4.68 8.69 -12.06
C ILE A 1 5.47 7.41 -12.23
N THR A 2 5.82 6.75 -11.12
CA THR A 2 6.45 5.43 -11.14
C THR A 2 5.47 4.41 -10.57
N CYS A 3 5.15 3.39 -11.36
CA CYS A 3 4.35 2.24 -10.94
C CYS A 3 5.28 1.09 -10.59
N LEU A 4 5.06 0.46 -9.43
CA LEU A 4 5.81 -0.72 -9.00
C LEU A 4 4.83 -1.84 -8.65
N ASP A 5 5.11 -3.03 -9.13
CA ASP A 5 4.43 -4.26 -8.76
C ASP A 5 5.42 -5.42 -8.74
N TYR A 6 5.16 -6.42 -7.92
CA TYR A 6 5.94 -7.65 -7.87
C TYR A 6 5.64 -8.56 -9.07
N SER A 7 4.39 -8.56 -9.53
CA SER A 7 3.90 -9.41 -10.62
C SER A 7 4.25 -8.82 -11.99
N ALA A 8 5.02 -9.56 -12.79
CA ALA A 8 5.32 -9.20 -14.17
C ALA A 8 4.05 -9.09 -15.04
N ASP A 9 3.07 -9.96 -14.81
CA ASP A 9 1.80 -9.95 -15.55
C ASP A 9 0.99 -8.70 -15.25
N MET A 10 0.90 -8.28 -13.98
CA MET A 10 0.22 -7.05 -13.59
C MET A 10 0.90 -5.82 -14.18
N MET A 11 2.24 -5.82 -14.21
CA MET A 11 3.02 -4.76 -14.85
C MET A 11 2.75 -4.70 -16.36
N GLY A 12 2.69 -5.84 -17.04
CA GLY A 12 2.34 -5.93 -18.46
C GLY A 12 0.97 -5.32 -18.77
N GLN A 13 -0.06 -5.70 -17.98
CA GLN A 13 -1.41 -5.14 -18.12
C GLN A 13 -1.45 -3.62 -17.87
N ALA A 14 -0.69 -3.15 -16.88
CA ALA A 14 -0.60 -1.72 -16.56
C ALA A 14 0.08 -0.95 -17.71
N GLN A 15 1.14 -1.50 -18.30
CA GLN A 15 1.84 -0.93 -19.45
C GLN A 15 0.90 -0.84 -20.67
N GLU A 16 0.23 -1.92 -21.04
CA GLU A 16 -0.75 -1.94 -22.15
C GLU A 16 -1.84 -0.88 -21.98
N LYS A 17 -2.33 -0.74 -20.73
CA LYS A 17 -3.34 0.28 -20.42
C LYS A 17 -2.78 1.69 -20.58
N ALA A 18 -1.55 1.95 -20.13
CA ALA A 18 -0.90 3.24 -20.26
C ALA A 18 -0.67 3.61 -21.74
N ASP A 19 -0.23 2.64 -22.54
CA ASP A 19 -0.02 2.82 -23.97
C ASP A 19 -1.32 3.13 -24.70
N ARG A 20 -2.39 2.39 -24.40
CA ARG A 20 -3.73 2.63 -24.95
C ARG A 20 -4.27 4.02 -24.59
N LEU A 21 -3.93 4.53 -23.42
CA LEU A 21 -4.33 5.86 -22.94
C LEU A 21 -3.34 6.95 -23.32
N HIS A 22 -2.28 6.63 -24.07
CA HIS A 22 -1.20 7.53 -24.50
C HIS A 22 -0.52 8.27 -23.32
N LEU A 23 -0.36 7.60 -22.17
CA LEU A 23 0.30 8.16 -20.99
C LEU A 23 1.82 8.12 -21.17
N LYS A 24 2.44 9.28 -21.36
CA LYS A 24 3.90 9.41 -21.57
C LYS A 24 4.70 9.68 -20.29
N ASN A 25 4.03 9.97 -19.18
CA ASN A 25 4.62 10.36 -17.90
C ASN A 25 4.60 9.24 -16.86
N VAL A 26 4.46 7.99 -17.28
CA VAL A 26 4.43 6.82 -16.40
C VAL A 26 5.60 5.92 -16.74
N THR A 27 6.35 5.53 -15.71
CA THR A 27 7.39 4.50 -15.78
C THR A 27 6.98 3.29 -14.97
N PHE A 28 7.38 2.10 -15.42
CA PHE A 28 7.02 0.85 -14.78
C PHE A 28 8.26 0.15 -14.25
N ARG A 29 8.19 -0.39 -13.06
CA ARG A 29 9.29 -1.10 -12.43
C ARG A 29 8.79 -2.32 -11.68
N GLN A 30 9.30 -3.49 -12.04
CA GLN A 30 9.06 -4.69 -11.24
C GLN A 30 9.94 -4.66 -10.00
N GLY A 31 9.36 -4.95 -8.83
CA GLY A 31 10.11 -4.95 -7.58
C GLY A 31 9.27 -5.33 -6.37
N ASP A 32 9.99 -5.58 -5.28
CA ASP A 32 9.39 -5.87 -3.98
C ASP A 32 9.22 -4.57 -3.20
N VAL A 33 8.02 -4.35 -2.66
CA VAL A 33 7.74 -3.20 -1.80
C VAL A 33 8.54 -3.24 -0.48
N GLY A 34 8.93 -4.42 -0.03
CA GLY A 34 9.80 -4.60 1.14
C GLY A 34 11.27 -4.22 0.91
N ALA A 35 11.67 -3.99 -0.36
CA ALA A 35 13.02 -3.60 -0.76
C ALA A 35 12.95 -2.68 -1.99
N LEU A 36 12.41 -1.49 -1.82
CA LEU A 36 12.16 -0.54 -2.91
C LEU A 36 13.46 -0.09 -3.60
N PRO A 37 13.59 -0.24 -4.92
CA PRO A 37 14.81 0.11 -5.66
C PRO A 37 14.90 1.63 -5.94
N PHE A 38 14.66 2.43 -4.91
CA PHE A 38 14.67 3.90 -4.98
C PHE A 38 15.50 4.47 -3.83
N ALA A 39 16.08 5.64 -4.06
CA ALA A 39 16.82 6.39 -3.04
C ALA A 39 15.88 6.90 -1.92
N ASP A 40 16.46 7.23 -0.78
CA ASP A 40 15.77 7.92 0.31
C ASP A 40 15.20 9.25 -0.19
N GLY A 41 13.98 9.56 0.21
CA GLY A 41 13.36 10.83 -0.15
C GLY A 41 13.16 11.05 -1.66
N ALA A 42 12.94 9.99 -2.42
CA ALA A 42 12.75 10.08 -3.88
C ALA A 42 11.39 10.65 -4.27
N PHE A 43 10.36 10.47 -3.44
CA PHE A 43 8.98 10.75 -3.81
C PHE A 43 8.29 11.76 -2.91
N ASP A 44 7.49 12.63 -3.52
CA ASP A 44 6.60 13.56 -2.81
C ASP A 44 5.35 12.83 -2.30
N ILE A 45 4.85 11.86 -3.07
CA ILE A 45 3.65 11.09 -2.76
C ILE A 45 3.91 9.61 -3.06
N VAL A 46 3.50 8.74 -2.14
CA VAL A 46 3.38 7.30 -2.36
C VAL A 46 1.92 6.90 -2.19
N LEU A 47 1.38 6.20 -3.18
CA LEU A 47 0.01 5.69 -3.18
C LEU A 47 0.03 4.16 -3.20
N SER A 48 -0.68 3.53 -2.27
CA SER A 48 -0.88 2.08 -2.24
C SER A 48 -2.36 1.72 -2.23
N LEU A 49 -2.81 1.07 -3.28
CA LEU A 49 -4.19 0.61 -3.42
C LEU A 49 -4.25 -0.91 -3.35
N ASN A 50 -4.93 -1.45 -2.35
CA ASN A 50 -5.12 -2.89 -2.16
C ASN A 50 -3.83 -3.72 -2.12
N GLY A 51 -2.74 -3.18 -1.58
CA GLY A 51 -1.45 -3.85 -1.50
C GLY A 51 -1.17 -4.47 -0.14
N PHE A 52 -1.27 -3.70 0.93
CA PHE A 52 -0.76 -4.08 2.25
C PHE A 52 -1.37 -5.35 2.86
N HIS A 53 -2.60 -5.72 2.54
CA HIS A 53 -3.17 -6.98 3.00
C HIS A 53 -2.53 -8.22 2.33
N ALA A 54 -1.88 -8.03 1.19
CA ALA A 54 -1.24 -9.11 0.42
C ALA A 54 0.28 -9.22 0.67
N PHE A 55 0.94 -8.19 1.17
CA PHE A 55 2.39 -8.19 1.33
C PHE A 55 2.85 -9.22 2.38
N PRO A 56 3.86 -10.04 2.08
CA PRO A 56 4.39 -11.02 3.02
C PRO A 56 5.10 -10.36 4.20
N ASP A 57 5.93 -9.35 3.96
CA ASP A 57 6.59 -8.55 5.00
C ASP A 57 6.04 -7.11 5.02
N LYS A 58 5.00 -6.92 5.80
CA LYS A 58 4.36 -5.61 5.96
C LYS A 58 5.24 -4.60 6.69
N GLU A 59 6.07 -5.06 7.63
CA GLU A 59 6.98 -4.19 8.37
C GLU A 59 8.05 -3.59 7.45
N ALA A 60 8.64 -4.41 6.59
CA ALA A 60 9.57 -3.93 5.57
C ALA A 60 8.89 -2.94 4.62
N ALA A 61 7.66 -3.25 4.16
CA ALA A 61 6.91 -2.36 3.28
C ALA A 61 6.65 -0.98 3.92
N TYR A 62 6.23 -0.92 5.18
CA TYR A 62 6.04 0.36 5.88
C TYR A 62 7.34 1.16 6.02
N ARG A 63 8.45 0.49 6.37
CA ARG A 63 9.78 1.14 6.47
C ARG A 63 10.23 1.71 5.13
N GLU A 64 10.11 0.92 4.06
CA GLU A 64 10.53 1.31 2.73
C GLU A 64 9.70 2.46 2.18
N VAL A 65 8.37 2.41 2.31
CA VAL A 65 7.51 3.54 1.93
C VAL A 65 7.89 4.81 2.70
N PHE A 66 8.15 4.70 3.99
CA PHE A 66 8.58 5.85 4.78
C PHE A 66 9.95 6.36 4.34
N ARG A 67 10.91 5.47 4.03
CA ARG A 67 12.26 5.82 3.59
C ARG A 67 12.25 6.61 2.29
N VAL A 68 11.51 6.12 1.30
CA VAL A 68 11.48 6.75 -0.04
C VAL A 68 10.68 8.05 -0.12
N LEU A 69 9.88 8.36 0.89
CA LEU A 69 9.17 9.64 0.98
C LEU A 69 10.10 10.78 1.40
N LYS A 70 10.02 11.90 0.71
CA LYS A 70 10.63 13.17 1.13
C LYS A 70 10.13 13.61 2.51
N PRO A 71 10.92 14.39 3.27
CA PRO A 71 10.36 15.17 4.37
C PRO A 71 9.14 15.99 3.91
N GLY A 72 8.06 15.95 4.68
CA GLY A 72 6.78 16.55 4.28
C GLY A 72 5.98 15.81 3.21
N GLY A 73 6.49 14.69 2.69
CA GLY A 73 5.82 13.87 1.70
C GLY A 73 4.58 13.15 2.24
N THR A 74 3.73 12.69 1.35
CA THR A 74 2.43 12.09 1.68
C THR A 74 2.40 10.61 1.32
N PHE A 75 2.01 9.78 2.28
CA PHE A 75 1.61 8.40 2.06
C PHE A 75 0.09 8.28 2.14
N CYS A 76 -0.53 7.78 1.11
CA CYS A 76 -1.98 7.55 1.10
C CYS A 76 -2.32 6.20 0.48
N GLY A 77 -3.49 5.69 0.82
CA GLY A 77 -3.94 4.42 0.27
C GLY A 77 -5.20 3.87 0.90
N CYS A 78 -5.53 2.67 0.47
CA CYS A 78 -6.60 1.89 1.07
C CYS A 78 -6.31 0.39 0.94
N PHE A 79 -6.75 -0.38 1.93
CA PHE A 79 -6.70 -1.83 1.89
C PHE A 79 -7.63 -2.46 2.94
N TYR A 80 -7.81 -3.77 2.83
CA TYR A 80 -8.65 -4.53 3.75
C TYR A 80 -8.12 -4.47 5.19
N VAL A 81 -9.03 -4.23 6.13
CA VAL A 81 -8.82 -4.37 7.58
C VAL A 81 -9.84 -5.32 8.17
N LYS A 82 -9.40 -6.14 9.12
CA LYS A 82 -10.27 -7.09 9.81
C LYS A 82 -11.08 -6.41 10.93
N GLY A 83 -12.18 -7.04 11.31
CA GLY A 83 -12.99 -6.63 12.45
C GLY A 83 -14.13 -5.68 12.13
N GLU A 84 -14.19 -5.15 10.92
CA GLU A 84 -15.24 -4.23 10.49
C GLU A 84 -16.53 -4.97 10.07
N GLN A 85 -16.40 -6.08 9.34
CA GLN A 85 -17.54 -6.89 8.88
C GLN A 85 -17.26 -8.39 9.00
N LYS A 86 -18.00 -9.09 9.86
CA LYS A 86 -17.86 -10.53 10.10
C LYS A 86 -17.95 -11.39 8.83
N ARG A 87 -18.83 -11.02 7.89
CA ARG A 87 -18.99 -11.76 6.62
C ARG A 87 -17.77 -11.64 5.74
N THR A 88 -17.20 -10.44 5.61
CA THR A 88 -15.97 -10.22 4.85
C THR A 88 -14.79 -10.93 5.50
N ASP A 89 -14.65 -10.87 6.83
CA ASP A 89 -13.58 -11.54 7.56
C ASP A 89 -13.66 -13.07 7.39
N TRP A 90 -14.88 -13.62 7.36
CA TRP A 90 -15.08 -15.04 7.08
C TRP A 90 -14.61 -15.41 5.67
N PHE A 91 -15.00 -14.64 4.65
CA PHE A 91 -14.55 -14.86 3.26
C PHE A 91 -13.03 -14.73 3.10
N VAL A 92 -12.41 -13.73 3.71
CA VAL A 92 -10.96 -13.56 3.70
C VAL A 92 -10.28 -14.81 4.24
N ARG A 93 -10.68 -15.27 5.42
CA ARG A 93 -10.07 -16.43 6.09
C ARG A 93 -10.27 -17.76 5.32
N HIS A 94 -11.45 -17.97 4.75
CA HIS A 94 -11.80 -19.27 4.17
C HIS A 94 -11.53 -19.39 2.67
N VAL A 95 -11.45 -18.26 1.98
CA VAL A 95 -11.27 -18.21 0.52
C VAL A 95 -9.96 -17.51 0.15
N TYR A 96 -9.80 -16.24 0.47
CA TYR A 96 -8.69 -15.44 -0.05
C TYR A 96 -7.33 -15.80 0.54
N GLU A 97 -7.24 -16.24 1.78
CA GLU A 97 -5.98 -16.77 2.34
C GLU A 97 -5.50 -18.03 1.60
N LYS A 98 -6.44 -18.89 1.23
CA LYS A 98 -6.12 -20.14 0.52
C LYS A 98 -5.67 -19.93 -0.92
N THR A 99 -6.09 -18.83 -1.53
CA THR A 99 -5.68 -18.46 -2.89
C THR A 99 -4.39 -17.65 -2.95
N GLY A 100 -3.84 -17.27 -1.79
CA GLY A 100 -2.61 -16.48 -1.71
C GLY A 100 -2.79 -14.99 -1.99
N PHE A 101 -4.04 -14.51 -2.22
CA PHE A 101 -4.31 -13.10 -2.44
C PHE A 101 -4.23 -12.27 -1.15
N PHE A 102 -4.33 -12.91 0.00
CA PHE A 102 -4.31 -12.27 1.31
C PHE A 102 -3.31 -12.98 2.22
N THR A 103 -2.46 -12.24 2.89
CA THR A 103 -1.42 -12.76 3.77
C THR A 103 -1.60 -12.24 5.19
N PRO A 104 -1.85 -13.10 6.19
CA PRO A 104 -1.91 -12.69 7.58
C PRO A 104 -0.52 -12.27 8.10
N PRO A 105 -0.43 -11.52 9.20
CA PRO A 105 -1.53 -10.98 10.01
C PRO A 105 -2.18 -9.74 9.36
N TYR A 106 -3.50 -9.56 9.64
CA TYR A 106 -4.23 -8.38 9.14
C TYR A 106 -4.33 -7.31 10.20
N GLU A 107 -4.21 -6.07 9.78
CA GLU A 107 -4.49 -4.91 10.62
C GLU A 107 -6.00 -4.79 10.90
N THR A 108 -6.32 -4.24 12.07
CA THR A 108 -7.62 -3.61 12.33
C THR A 108 -7.49 -2.12 12.03
N ALA A 109 -8.60 -1.39 11.89
CA ALA A 109 -8.55 0.07 11.74
C ALA A 109 -7.78 0.74 12.90
N PHE A 110 -7.95 0.23 14.12
CA PHE A 110 -7.26 0.72 15.30
C PHE A 110 -5.75 0.44 15.28
N SER A 111 -5.33 -0.80 14.97
CA SER A 111 -3.90 -1.15 14.92
C SER A 111 -3.18 -0.41 13.79
N LEU A 112 -3.84 -0.27 12.63
CA LEU A 112 -3.33 0.49 11.50
C LEU A 112 -3.12 1.96 11.89
N LYS A 113 -4.11 2.60 12.50
CA LYS A 113 -4.00 3.98 12.96
C LYS A 113 -2.83 4.16 13.90
N LYS A 114 -2.70 3.30 14.93
CA LYS A 114 -1.58 3.35 15.87
C LYS A 114 -0.21 3.18 15.20
N ARG A 115 -0.12 2.30 14.21
CA ARG A 115 1.12 2.10 13.45
C ARG A 115 1.49 3.35 12.66
N LEU A 116 0.54 3.91 11.94
CA LEU A 116 0.78 5.10 11.13
C LEU A 116 1.14 6.32 11.98
N GLU A 117 0.48 6.50 13.13
CA GLU A 117 0.78 7.59 14.08
C GLU A 117 2.19 7.51 14.71
N LYS A 118 2.82 6.32 14.72
CA LYS A 118 4.22 6.18 15.14
C LYS A 118 5.22 6.65 14.09
N LEU A 119 4.85 6.58 12.83
CA LEU A 119 5.73 6.86 11.69
C LEU A 119 5.53 8.27 11.14
N TYR A 120 4.30 8.76 11.13
CA TYR A 120 3.92 9.99 10.43
C TYR A 120 3.48 11.09 11.39
N ALA A 121 3.78 12.33 11.03
CA ALA A 121 3.46 13.51 11.84
C ALA A 121 1.95 13.78 11.88
N THR A 122 1.24 13.50 10.80
CA THR A 122 -0.23 13.57 10.75
C THR A 122 -0.81 12.33 10.08
N VAL A 123 -1.94 11.87 10.60
CA VAL A 123 -2.65 10.69 10.10
C VAL A 123 -4.15 10.97 10.08
N THR A 124 -4.75 10.89 8.91
CA THR A 124 -6.21 10.83 8.75
C THR A 124 -6.56 9.42 8.27
N LEU A 125 -7.48 8.77 8.95
CA LEU A 125 -7.90 7.40 8.64
C LEU A 125 -9.42 7.28 8.83
N GLY A 126 -10.05 6.58 7.92
CA GLY A 126 -11.45 6.20 8.02
C GLY A 126 -11.68 4.81 7.43
N THR A 127 -12.88 4.29 7.63
CA THR A 127 -13.29 2.99 7.07
C THR A 127 -14.56 3.11 6.24
N VAL A 128 -14.62 2.33 5.18
CA VAL A 128 -15.85 2.07 4.42
C VAL A 128 -15.99 0.56 4.30
N LYS A 129 -16.94 0.00 5.03
CA LYS A 129 -17.06 -1.47 5.22
C LYS A 129 -15.74 -2.03 5.77
N SER A 130 -15.17 -3.04 5.12
CA SER A 130 -13.88 -3.64 5.52
C SER A 130 -12.66 -3.03 4.82
N MET A 131 -12.80 -1.84 4.25
CA MET A 131 -11.70 -1.09 3.65
C MET A 131 -11.35 0.10 4.52
N ALA A 132 -10.12 0.14 5.02
CA ALA A 132 -9.56 1.37 5.59
C ALA A 132 -8.95 2.21 4.46
N TRP A 133 -9.18 3.51 4.51
CA TRP A 133 -8.46 4.51 3.72
C TRP A 133 -7.68 5.43 4.66
N PHE A 134 -6.56 5.93 4.21
CA PHE A 134 -5.73 6.81 5.02
C PHE A 134 -4.95 7.81 4.17
N VAL A 135 -4.62 8.92 4.81
CA VAL A 135 -3.69 9.93 4.32
C VAL A 135 -2.76 10.29 5.47
N CYS A 136 -1.46 10.12 5.26
CA CYS A 136 -0.41 10.36 6.25
C CYS A 136 0.61 11.35 5.71
N ARG A 137 1.16 12.21 6.56
CA ARG A 137 2.21 13.15 6.19
C ARG A 137 3.47 12.90 7.00
N LYS A 138 4.58 12.73 6.31
CA LYS A 138 5.90 12.59 6.93
C LYS A 138 6.32 13.93 7.55
N GLY A 139 6.96 13.89 8.71
CA GLY A 139 7.52 15.07 9.33
C GLY A 139 8.55 15.78 8.43
N LEU A 140 8.82 17.06 8.74
CA LEU A 140 9.80 17.87 8.00
C LEU A 140 11.25 17.55 8.37
N ARG A 141 11.46 16.74 9.41
CA ARG A 141 12.78 16.29 9.90
C ARG A 141 12.83 14.79 9.97
#